data_028ab81c5ad8419715c0bf6d0967b156
#
_entry.id   028ab81c5ad8419715c0bf6d0967b156
#
_cell.length_a   1.000
_cell.length_b   1.000
_cell.length_c   1.000
_cell.angle_alpha   90.00
_cell.angle_beta   90.00
_cell.angle_gamma   90.00
#
_symmetry.space_group_name_H-M   'P 1'
#
loop_
_entity.id
_entity.type
_entity.pdbx_description
1 polymer ?
#
loop_
_entity_poly.entity_id
_entity_poly.type
_entity_poly.pdbx_seq_one_letter_code
_entity_poly.pdbx_strand_id
1 'polypeptide(L)'
;PVISEFLNRNPKFSITYVTASTSEIYKAIAEEKQKFDLVISSAMDLQIKLANDGFTQTVPNVETKNVPAWARWRHEVFGFALEPVVLLVSRRDFADLEPPKTRRDLLTLIRNNPTVFQNRIGAYDPHISGAGYLFSTQDARQSDTFWRLAEVMGRVGTKLYCCTSHMIRAVNTGELALAYNVLGSYANATLPAGSNAKVITLQDYTHILLRTAVIPNTAQNFSSGQAFLNFLISDDGQSILDQKAKLPALNNSDIAQLANRKPIRLDSGLLVFLDRLKKQSFLSEWDAALIQN
;
A
#
# COMPACT_ATOMS: atom_id res chain seq x y z
N PRO A 1 -6.09 10.53 14.58
CA PRO A 1 -5.14 11.48 15.19
C PRO A 1 -4.81 12.65 14.25
N VAL A 2 -4.44 12.41 12.98
CA VAL A 2 -3.99 13.45 12.04
C VAL A 2 -5.09 14.47 11.74
N ILE A 3 -6.30 14.03 11.38
CA ILE A 3 -7.44 14.90 11.11
C ILE A 3 -7.79 15.74 12.35
N SER A 4 -7.88 15.10 13.52
CA SER A 4 -8.19 15.80 14.77
C SER A 4 -7.16 16.88 15.10
N GLU A 5 -5.89 16.60 14.89
CA GLU A 5 -4.81 17.57 15.13
C GLU A 5 -4.85 18.75 14.13
N PHE A 6 -5.17 18.48 12.86
CA PHE A 6 -5.37 19.54 11.88
C PHE A 6 -6.54 20.44 12.26
N LEU A 7 -7.68 19.86 12.63
CA LEU A 7 -8.87 20.61 13.01
C LEU A 7 -8.67 21.42 14.30
N ASN A 8 -7.95 20.89 15.30
CA ASN A 8 -7.60 21.63 16.51
C ASN A 8 -6.79 22.89 16.21
N ARG A 9 -5.87 22.83 15.24
CA ARG A 9 -5.05 23.98 14.81
C ARG A 9 -5.77 24.91 13.84
N ASN A 10 -6.81 24.40 13.20
CA ASN A 10 -7.55 25.10 12.15
C ASN A 10 -9.06 25.02 12.39
N PRO A 11 -9.62 25.66 13.44
CA PRO A 11 -11.01 25.48 13.87
C PRO A 11 -12.06 25.98 12.86
N LYS A 12 -11.65 26.72 11.84
CA LYS A 12 -12.53 27.16 10.75
C LYS A 12 -12.80 26.07 9.69
N PHE A 13 -12.09 24.95 9.73
CA PHE A 13 -12.29 23.85 8.80
C PHE A 13 -13.20 22.76 9.40
N SER A 14 -13.90 22.08 8.52
CA SER A 14 -14.56 20.80 8.81
C SER A 14 -14.10 19.77 7.78
N ILE A 15 -13.97 18.50 8.18
CA ILE A 15 -13.56 17.41 7.29
C ILE A 15 -14.59 16.29 7.36
N THR A 16 -15.20 15.98 6.22
CA THR A 16 -15.95 14.73 6.02
C THR A 16 -15.01 13.69 5.43
N TYR A 17 -14.74 12.63 6.18
CA TYR A 17 -13.83 11.58 5.77
C TYR A 17 -14.60 10.35 5.28
N VAL A 18 -14.37 9.95 4.01
CA VAL A 18 -14.98 8.79 3.38
C VAL A 18 -13.89 7.77 3.10
N THR A 19 -14.17 6.48 3.37
CA THR A 19 -13.25 5.37 3.10
C THR A 19 -13.78 4.50 1.97
N ALA A 20 -12.90 4.12 1.05
CA ALA A 20 -13.19 3.22 -0.06
C ALA A 20 -11.92 2.41 -0.41
N SER A 21 -12.07 1.36 -1.20
CA SER A 21 -10.93 0.66 -1.77
C SER A 21 -10.18 1.55 -2.76
N THR A 22 -8.91 1.26 -3.02
CA THR A 22 -8.08 2.07 -3.93
C THR A 22 -8.62 2.09 -5.37
N SER A 23 -9.28 1.01 -5.81
CA SER A 23 -9.93 0.94 -7.12
C SER A 23 -11.23 1.74 -7.17
N GLU A 24 -12.04 1.70 -6.10
CA GLU A 24 -13.25 2.52 -5.97
C GLU A 24 -12.91 4.01 -5.94
N ILE A 25 -11.85 4.40 -5.24
CA ILE A 25 -11.36 5.79 -5.25
C ILE A 25 -11.07 6.26 -6.68
N TYR A 26 -10.35 5.44 -7.46
CA TYR A 26 -10.06 5.78 -8.86
C TYR A 26 -11.34 5.95 -9.68
N LYS A 27 -12.27 5.00 -9.59
CA LYS A 27 -13.55 5.04 -10.30
C LYS A 27 -14.39 6.27 -9.91
N ALA A 28 -14.48 6.55 -8.63
CA ALA A 28 -15.21 7.71 -8.11
C ALA A 28 -14.74 9.02 -8.75
N ILE A 29 -13.44 9.18 -9.00
CA ILE A 29 -12.88 10.39 -9.62
C ILE A 29 -12.95 10.34 -11.15
N ALA A 30 -12.45 9.26 -11.76
CA ALA A 30 -12.27 9.19 -13.21
C ALA A 30 -13.58 8.94 -13.97
N GLU A 31 -14.44 8.07 -13.45
CA GLU A 31 -15.65 7.60 -14.12
C GLU A 31 -16.90 8.31 -13.59
N GLU A 32 -17.10 8.35 -12.27
CA GLU A 32 -18.30 8.87 -11.63
C GLU A 32 -18.29 10.39 -11.41
N LYS A 33 -17.12 11.03 -11.57
CA LYS A 33 -16.95 12.48 -11.39
C LYS A 33 -17.38 12.98 -10.02
N GLN A 34 -17.24 12.14 -8.98
CA GLN A 34 -17.54 12.53 -7.61
C GLN A 34 -16.63 13.68 -7.17
N LYS A 35 -17.14 14.52 -6.26
CA LYS A 35 -16.48 15.73 -5.81
C LYS A 35 -15.83 15.50 -4.46
N PHE A 36 -14.51 15.56 -4.44
CA PHE A 36 -13.70 15.53 -3.22
C PHE A 36 -12.69 16.66 -3.28
N ASP A 37 -12.38 17.25 -2.12
CA ASP A 37 -11.41 18.35 -2.04
C ASP A 37 -9.98 17.84 -1.88
N LEU A 38 -9.80 16.61 -1.38
CA LEU A 38 -8.52 15.88 -1.34
C LEU A 38 -8.78 14.38 -1.41
N VAL A 39 -7.96 13.67 -2.16
CA VAL A 39 -8.01 12.21 -2.32
C VAL A 39 -6.70 11.59 -1.91
N ILE A 40 -6.75 10.63 -1.01
CA ILE A 40 -5.59 9.89 -0.49
C ILE A 40 -5.69 8.43 -0.92
N SER A 41 -4.59 7.87 -1.45
CA SER A 41 -4.55 6.47 -1.88
C SER A 41 -3.15 5.85 -1.71
N SER A 42 -3.12 4.53 -1.55
CA SER A 42 -1.91 3.71 -1.58
C SER A 42 -1.62 3.13 -2.98
N ALA A 43 -2.56 3.20 -3.92
CA ALA A 43 -2.35 2.81 -5.30
C ALA A 43 -1.69 3.97 -6.06
N MET A 44 -0.37 4.07 -5.94
CA MET A 44 0.44 5.15 -6.52
C MET A 44 0.29 5.24 -8.04
N ASP A 45 0.18 4.10 -8.71
CA ASP A 45 -0.02 3.99 -10.16
C ASP A 45 -1.36 4.61 -10.60
N LEU A 46 -2.44 4.32 -9.88
CA LEU A 46 -3.76 4.92 -10.15
C LEU A 46 -3.77 6.42 -9.86
N GLN A 47 -3.04 6.90 -8.85
CA GLN A 47 -2.90 8.33 -8.59
C GLN A 47 -2.13 9.04 -9.72
N ILE A 48 -1.02 8.44 -10.18
CA ILE A 48 -0.29 8.95 -11.37
C ILE A 48 -1.19 8.94 -12.60
N LYS A 49 -2.02 7.89 -12.77
CA LYS A 49 -2.96 7.82 -13.88
C LYS A 49 -4.01 8.93 -13.82
N LEU A 50 -4.59 9.21 -12.65
CA LEU A 50 -5.52 10.34 -12.48
C LEU A 50 -4.88 11.65 -12.94
N ALA A 51 -3.64 11.92 -12.53
CA ALA A 51 -2.93 13.13 -12.91
C ALA A 51 -2.55 13.13 -14.41
N ASN A 52 -2.10 11.99 -14.96
CA ASN A 52 -1.77 11.88 -16.37
C ASN A 52 -2.98 12.12 -17.29
N ASP A 53 -4.14 11.65 -16.88
CA ASP A 53 -5.39 11.75 -17.63
C ASP A 53 -6.15 13.07 -17.37
N GLY A 54 -5.56 14.01 -16.61
CA GLY A 54 -6.10 15.35 -16.37
C GLY A 54 -7.22 15.43 -15.34
N PHE A 55 -7.31 14.47 -14.44
CA PHE A 55 -8.32 14.47 -13.35
C PHE A 55 -7.86 15.19 -12.07
N THR A 56 -6.64 15.74 -12.07
CA THR A 56 -6.07 16.42 -10.91
C THR A 56 -5.71 17.87 -11.21
N GLN A 57 -5.51 18.65 -10.17
CA GLN A 57 -5.05 20.04 -10.26
C GLN A 57 -3.60 20.16 -9.82
N THR A 58 -2.87 21.07 -10.46
CA THR A 58 -1.54 21.50 -10.01
C THR A 58 -1.66 22.27 -8.71
N VAL A 59 -0.83 21.92 -7.72
CA VAL A 59 -0.77 22.60 -6.42
C VAL A 59 0.57 23.35 -6.31
N PRO A 60 0.64 24.60 -6.79
CA PRO A 60 1.82 25.43 -6.65
C PRO A 60 1.91 25.93 -5.21
N ASN A 61 2.87 25.39 -4.43
CA ASN A 61 3.00 25.76 -3.03
C ASN A 61 4.44 25.65 -2.55
N VAL A 62 4.78 26.41 -1.52
CA VAL A 62 6.11 26.43 -0.92
C VAL A 62 6.40 25.14 -0.17
N GLU A 63 5.42 24.60 0.58
CA GLU A 63 5.57 23.37 1.36
C GLU A 63 5.87 22.16 0.48
N THR A 64 5.36 22.11 -0.76
CA THR A 64 5.67 21.02 -1.68
C THR A 64 7.14 20.89 -2.02
N LYS A 65 7.95 21.94 -1.77
CA LYS A 65 9.42 21.89 -1.94
C LYS A 65 10.09 20.93 -0.95
N ASN A 66 9.47 20.69 0.20
CA ASN A 66 10.00 19.78 1.21
C ASN A 66 9.77 18.31 0.84
N VAL A 67 8.90 18.03 -0.12
CA VAL A 67 8.68 16.68 -0.62
C VAL A 67 9.82 16.30 -1.57
N PRO A 68 10.55 15.19 -1.33
CA PRO A 68 11.61 14.74 -2.21
C PRO A 68 11.14 14.54 -3.65
N ALA A 69 12.01 14.79 -4.63
CA ALA A 69 11.65 14.68 -6.04
C ALA A 69 11.06 13.32 -6.46
N TRP A 70 11.54 12.22 -5.82
CA TRP A 70 11.03 10.87 -6.06
C TRP A 70 9.65 10.61 -5.44
N ALA A 71 9.21 11.46 -4.49
CA ALA A 71 7.93 11.38 -3.77
C ALA A 71 6.90 12.40 -4.29
N ARG A 72 7.14 13.05 -5.41
CA ARG A 72 6.19 13.97 -6.06
C ARG A 72 6.22 13.83 -7.57
N TRP A 73 5.10 14.14 -8.22
CA TRP A 73 5.01 14.12 -9.67
C TRP A 73 4.17 15.29 -10.20
N ARG A 74 4.73 16.08 -11.14
CA ARG A 74 4.10 17.24 -11.82
C ARG A 74 3.48 18.31 -10.91
N HIS A 75 3.83 18.38 -9.64
CA HIS A 75 3.11 19.18 -8.63
C HIS A 75 1.60 18.86 -8.54
N GLU A 76 1.22 17.64 -8.84
CA GLU A 76 -0.16 17.15 -8.81
C GLU A 76 -0.31 15.95 -7.87
N VAL A 77 0.71 15.08 -7.78
CA VAL A 77 0.71 13.92 -6.90
C VAL A 77 1.82 14.06 -5.86
N PHE A 78 1.47 13.92 -4.59
CA PHE A 78 2.38 14.11 -3.46
C PHE A 78 2.35 12.89 -2.54
N GLY A 79 3.51 12.26 -2.36
CA GLY A 79 3.72 11.32 -1.26
C GLY A 79 3.87 12.07 0.05
N PHE A 80 3.25 11.56 1.12
CA PHE A 80 3.32 12.20 2.44
C PHE A 80 3.67 11.23 3.57
N ALA A 81 3.65 9.92 3.33
CA ALA A 81 4.08 8.92 4.31
C ALA A 81 4.66 7.70 3.61
N LEU A 82 5.59 7.02 4.29
CA LEU A 82 6.21 5.78 3.84
C LEU A 82 5.46 4.58 4.37
N GLU A 83 5.32 3.53 3.54
CA GLU A 83 4.65 2.30 3.91
C GLU A 83 5.52 1.10 3.49
N PRO A 84 6.18 0.40 4.42
CA PRO A 84 6.86 -0.84 4.09
C PRO A 84 5.83 -1.94 3.81
N VAL A 85 6.05 -2.69 2.74
CA VAL A 85 5.25 -3.86 2.35
C VAL A 85 5.88 -5.10 2.96
N VAL A 86 5.14 -5.78 3.83
CA VAL A 86 5.68 -6.80 4.74
C VAL A 86 4.91 -8.12 4.66
N LEU A 87 5.46 -9.18 5.26
CA LEU A 87 4.69 -10.35 5.62
C LEU A 87 4.05 -10.16 7.00
N LEU A 88 2.88 -10.74 7.18
CA LEU A 88 2.26 -10.91 8.48
C LEU A 88 2.05 -12.39 8.73
N VAL A 89 2.54 -12.91 9.86
CA VAL A 89 2.46 -14.33 10.21
C VAL A 89 1.77 -14.54 11.55
N SER A 90 1.08 -15.67 11.69
CA SER A 90 0.49 -16.12 12.94
C SER A 90 1.59 -16.67 13.86
N ARG A 91 1.75 -16.09 15.07
CA ARG A 91 2.74 -16.56 16.05
C ARG A 91 2.50 -18.01 16.44
N ARG A 92 1.24 -18.41 16.56
CA ARG A 92 0.85 -19.78 16.88
C ARG A 92 1.32 -20.76 15.82
N ASP A 93 1.08 -20.46 14.56
CA ASP A 93 1.40 -21.36 13.44
C ASP A 93 2.90 -21.35 13.09
N PHE A 94 3.62 -20.33 13.56
CA PHE A 94 5.07 -20.19 13.42
C PHE A 94 5.84 -20.50 14.71
N ALA A 95 5.20 -21.16 15.71
CA ALA A 95 5.86 -21.48 16.97
C ALA A 95 7.10 -22.37 16.77
N ASP A 96 6.98 -23.38 15.88
CA ASP A 96 8.03 -24.35 15.56
C ASP A 96 8.62 -24.12 14.15
N LEU A 97 8.28 -23.01 13.48
CA LEU A 97 8.77 -22.67 12.15
C LEU A 97 9.70 -21.46 12.21
N GLU A 98 10.88 -21.58 11.59
CA GLU A 98 11.76 -20.43 11.43
C GLU A 98 11.11 -19.43 10.44
N PRO A 99 10.96 -18.16 10.82
CA PRO A 99 10.41 -17.14 9.93
C PRO A 99 11.28 -16.95 8.69
N PRO A 100 10.69 -16.84 7.48
CA PRO A 100 11.44 -16.67 6.26
C PRO A 100 12.16 -15.32 6.24
N LYS A 101 13.40 -15.31 5.79
CA LYS A 101 14.21 -14.09 5.59
C LYS A 101 14.08 -13.53 4.18
N THR A 102 13.79 -14.40 3.21
CA THR A 102 13.66 -14.06 1.79
C THR A 102 12.42 -14.71 1.18
N ARG A 103 11.99 -14.24 -0.01
CA ARG A 103 10.91 -14.90 -0.77
C ARG A 103 11.26 -16.33 -1.17
N ARG A 104 12.54 -16.62 -1.36
CA ARG A 104 13.01 -17.99 -1.60
C ARG A 104 12.82 -18.88 -0.38
N ASP A 105 13.13 -18.35 0.82
CA ASP A 105 12.90 -19.10 2.07
C ASP A 105 11.40 -19.32 2.27
N LEU A 106 10.57 -18.30 2.01
CA LEU A 106 9.12 -18.40 2.08
C LEU A 106 8.58 -19.50 1.14
N LEU A 107 9.06 -19.53 -0.10
CA LEU A 107 8.69 -20.54 -1.09
C LEU A 107 9.05 -21.95 -0.57
N THR A 108 10.27 -22.12 -0.04
CA THR A 108 10.73 -23.40 0.51
C THR A 108 9.92 -23.79 1.74
N LEU A 109 9.64 -22.84 2.62
CA LEU A 109 8.85 -23.06 3.83
C LEU A 109 7.43 -23.56 3.50
N ILE A 110 6.75 -22.93 2.53
CA ILE A 110 5.40 -23.35 2.11
C ILE A 110 5.44 -24.76 1.51
N ARG A 111 6.41 -25.07 0.66
CA ARG A 111 6.56 -26.39 0.04
C ARG A 111 6.78 -27.50 1.05
N ASN A 112 7.59 -27.23 2.07
CA ASN A 112 7.95 -28.22 3.09
C ASN A 112 6.87 -28.42 4.16
N ASN A 113 5.93 -27.47 4.29
CA ASN A 113 4.90 -27.49 5.33
C ASN A 113 3.48 -27.26 4.74
N PRO A 114 3.06 -28.03 3.73
CA PRO A 114 1.80 -27.77 3.03
C PRO A 114 0.57 -27.83 3.98
N THR A 115 0.60 -28.71 4.97
CA THR A 115 -0.49 -28.85 5.95
C THR A 115 -0.71 -27.59 6.81
N VAL A 116 0.33 -26.83 7.12
CA VAL A 116 0.23 -25.56 7.86
C VAL A 116 -0.41 -24.47 7.00
N PHE A 117 -0.08 -24.46 5.68
CA PHE A 117 -0.44 -23.39 4.77
C PHE A 117 -1.67 -23.66 3.90
N GLN A 118 -2.18 -24.91 3.89
CA GLN A 118 -3.35 -25.27 3.05
C GLN A 118 -4.58 -24.41 3.39
N ASN A 119 -5.04 -23.60 2.41
CA ASN A 119 -6.12 -22.63 2.54
C ASN A 119 -5.92 -21.58 3.64
N ARG A 120 -4.67 -21.31 4.02
CA ARG A 120 -4.32 -20.43 5.15
C ARG A 120 -3.28 -19.38 4.80
N ILE A 121 -3.05 -19.12 3.52
CA ILE A 121 -2.30 -17.96 3.03
C ILE A 121 -3.29 -16.92 2.54
N GLY A 122 -3.06 -15.64 2.87
CA GLY A 122 -3.81 -14.51 2.35
C GLY A 122 -2.94 -13.67 1.40
N ALA A 123 -3.51 -13.25 0.28
CA ALA A 123 -2.92 -12.30 -0.64
C ALA A 123 -3.98 -11.32 -1.15
N TYR A 124 -3.55 -10.21 -1.76
CA TYR A 124 -4.50 -9.34 -2.44
C TYR A 124 -5.02 -9.98 -3.73
N ASP A 125 -6.28 -9.68 -4.03
CA ASP A 125 -6.85 -9.90 -5.35
C ASP A 125 -6.55 -8.68 -6.24
N PRO A 126 -5.67 -8.79 -7.25
CA PRO A 126 -5.29 -7.68 -8.10
C PRO A 126 -6.42 -7.22 -9.06
N HIS A 127 -7.49 -7.99 -9.20
CA HIS A 127 -8.65 -7.60 -10.00
C HIS A 127 -9.48 -6.51 -9.31
N ILE A 128 -9.52 -6.53 -7.97
CA ILE A 128 -10.34 -5.61 -7.17
C ILE A 128 -9.52 -4.65 -6.31
N SER A 129 -8.26 -4.98 -6.00
CA SER A 129 -7.37 -4.16 -5.18
C SER A 129 -6.33 -3.45 -6.04
N GLY A 130 -6.44 -2.13 -6.18
CA GLY A 130 -5.42 -1.34 -6.88
C GLY A 130 -4.06 -1.41 -6.20
N ALA A 131 -4.00 -1.39 -4.87
CA ALA A 131 -2.74 -1.58 -4.14
C ALA A 131 -2.18 -3.00 -4.34
N GLY A 132 -3.03 -4.01 -4.33
CA GLY A 132 -2.64 -5.40 -4.61
C GLY A 132 -2.08 -5.57 -6.03
N TYR A 133 -2.70 -4.94 -7.02
CA TYR A 133 -2.20 -4.90 -8.38
C TYR A 133 -0.82 -4.23 -8.46
N LEU A 134 -0.67 -3.06 -7.82
CA LEU A 134 0.62 -2.37 -7.75
C LEU A 134 1.71 -3.26 -7.14
N PHE A 135 1.46 -3.91 -6.00
CA PHE A 135 2.46 -4.76 -5.35
C PHE A 135 2.86 -5.95 -6.19
N SER A 136 1.87 -6.63 -6.79
CA SER A 136 2.13 -7.80 -7.65
C SER A 136 2.96 -7.42 -8.88
N THR A 137 2.67 -6.28 -9.51
CA THR A 137 3.46 -5.79 -10.66
C THR A 137 4.87 -5.35 -10.26
N GLN A 138 5.05 -4.76 -9.07
CA GLN A 138 6.38 -4.39 -8.58
C GLN A 138 7.19 -5.63 -8.20
N ASP A 139 6.59 -6.65 -7.58
CA ASP A 139 7.25 -7.93 -7.29
C ASP A 139 7.70 -8.64 -8.57
N ALA A 140 6.83 -8.71 -9.58
CA ALA A 140 7.15 -9.33 -10.88
C ALA A 140 8.31 -8.61 -11.61
N ARG A 141 8.41 -7.28 -11.47
CA ARG A 141 9.53 -6.50 -12.02
C ARG A 141 10.83 -6.70 -11.25
N GLN A 142 10.74 -7.03 -9.96
CA GLN A 142 11.89 -7.10 -9.08
C GLN A 142 12.58 -8.46 -9.14
N SER A 143 11.83 -9.58 -9.30
CA SER A 143 12.39 -10.92 -9.25
C SER A 143 11.49 -11.99 -9.86
N ASP A 144 12.06 -12.88 -10.67
CA ASP A 144 11.39 -14.07 -11.18
C ASP A 144 10.94 -15.04 -10.07
N THR A 145 11.51 -14.91 -8.88
CA THR A 145 11.08 -15.68 -7.70
C THR A 145 9.62 -15.40 -7.36
N PHE A 146 9.09 -14.23 -7.70
CA PHE A 146 7.69 -13.88 -7.49
C PHE A 146 6.73 -14.89 -8.14
N TRP A 147 6.93 -15.21 -9.42
CA TRP A 147 6.06 -16.14 -10.14
C TRP A 147 6.09 -17.55 -9.54
N ARG A 148 7.29 -18.03 -9.17
CA ARG A 148 7.44 -19.33 -8.50
C ARG A 148 6.77 -19.35 -7.12
N LEU A 149 6.84 -18.23 -6.39
CA LEU A 149 6.14 -18.08 -5.12
C LEU A 149 4.63 -18.07 -5.33
N ALA A 150 4.11 -17.33 -6.33
CA ALA A 150 2.70 -17.30 -6.69
C ALA A 150 2.16 -18.70 -7.00
N GLU A 151 2.89 -19.48 -7.82
CA GLU A 151 2.51 -20.88 -8.11
C GLU A 151 2.43 -21.74 -6.86
N VAL A 152 3.39 -21.62 -5.95
CA VAL A 152 3.41 -22.40 -4.71
C VAL A 152 2.28 -21.97 -3.78
N MET A 153 2.01 -20.67 -3.70
CA MET A 153 0.88 -20.13 -2.96
C MET A 153 -0.46 -20.59 -3.55
N GLY A 154 -0.57 -20.64 -4.88
CA GLY A 154 -1.75 -21.19 -5.56
C GLY A 154 -2.01 -22.65 -5.22
N ARG A 155 -0.99 -23.50 -5.25
CA ARG A 155 -1.10 -24.93 -4.93
C ARG A 155 -1.63 -25.22 -3.53
N VAL A 156 -1.40 -24.35 -2.58
CA VAL A 156 -1.93 -24.46 -1.21
C VAL A 156 -3.25 -23.69 -1.01
N GLY A 157 -3.89 -23.23 -2.08
CA GLY A 157 -5.22 -22.59 -2.01
C GLY A 157 -5.19 -21.23 -1.31
N THR A 158 -4.38 -20.29 -1.82
CA THR A 158 -4.33 -18.92 -1.28
C THR A 158 -5.69 -18.24 -1.32
N LYS A 159 -6.10 -17.65 -0.21
CA LYS A 159 -7.32 -16.83 -0.12
C LYS A 159 -7.05 -15.40 -0.58
N LEU A 160 -7.95 -14.85 -1.37
CA LEU A 160 -7.84 -13.52 -1.96
C LEU A 160 -8.64 -12.48 -1.19
N TYR A 161 -8.05 -11.31 -1.00
CA TYR A 161 -8.61 -10.21 -0.22
C TYR A 161 -8.53 -8.87 -0.96
N CYS A 162 -9.53 -8.02 -0.76
CA CYS A 162 -9.49 -6.63 -1.25
C CYS A 162 -8.51 -5.75 -0.47
N CYS A 163 -8.33 -6.06 0.82
CA CYS A 163 -7.89 -5.05 1.78
C CYS A 163 -6.95 -5.61 2.86
N THR A 164 -5.92 -4.82 3.21
CA THR A 164 -4.97 -5.11 4.30
C THR A 164 -5.66 -5.45 5.62
N SER A 165 -6.68 -4.68 6.00
CA SER A 165 -7.37 -4.84 7.29
C SER A 165 -8.01 -6.21 7.47
N HIS A 166 -8.55 -6.78 6.39
CA HIS A 166 -9.14 -8.12 6.41
C HIS A 166 -8.08 -9.19 6.62
N MET A 167 -6.94 -9.09 5.92
CA MET A 167 -5.82 -10.01 6.10
C MET A 167 -5.21 -9.93 7.50
N ILE A 168 -5.04 -8.71 8.05
CA ILE A 168 -4.54 -8.51 9.42
C ILE A 168 -5.46 -9.21 10.43
N ARG A 169 -6.76 -9.01 10.30
CA ARG A 169 -7.75 -9.66 11.17
C ARG A 169 -7.68 -11.18 11.05
N ALA A 170 -7.65 -11.71 9.83
CA ALA A 170 -7.61 -13.16 9.57
C ALA A 170 -6.34 -13.83 10.13
N VAL A 171 -5.16 -13.18 10.05
CA VAL A 171 -3.95 -13.69 10.69
C VAL A 171 -4.07 -13.60 12.22
N ASN A 172 -4.58 -12.50 12.77
CA ASN A 172 -4.68 -12.31 14.20
C ASN A 172 -5.67 -13.30 14.87
N THR A 173 -6.76 -13.64 14.18
CA THR A 173 -7.73 -14.66 14.64
C THR A 173 -7.24 -16.10 14.41
N GLY A 174 -6.17 -16.30 13.64
CA GLY A 174 -5.63 -17.60 13.26
C GLY A 174 -6.39 -18.30 12.13
N GLU A 175 -7.23 -17.58 11.39
CA GLU A 175 -7.81 -18.07 10.15
C GLU A 175 -6.73 -18.24 9.07
N LEU A 176 -5.78 -17.31 9.00
CA LEU A 176 -4.60 -17.39 8.16
C LEU A 176 -3.35 -17.67 8.98
N ALA A 177 -2.46 -18.50 8.45
CA ALA A 177 -1.11 -18.69 8.96
C ALA A 177 -0.18 -17.56 8.51
N LEU A 178 -0.43 -17.01 7.31
CA LEU A 178 0.41 -15.99 6.69
C LEU A 178 -0.42 -15.08 5.79
N ALA A 179 -0.07 -13.78 5.74
CA ALA A 179 -0.54 -12.85 4.73
C ALA A 179 0.64 -12.19 4.01
N TYR A 180 0.60 -12.17 2.68
CA TYR A 180 1.65 -11.66 1.81
C TYR A 180 1.36 -10.22 1.38
N ASN A 181 2.41 -9.39 1.35
CA ASN A 181 2.35 -7.99 0.93
C ASN A 181 1.39 -7.09 1.75
N VAL A 182 1.34 -7.28 3.06
CA VAL A 182 0.55 -6.43 3.98
C VAL A 182 1.20 -5.06 4.15
N LEU A 183 0.40 -4.02 4.31
CA LEU A 183 0.88 -2.69 4.70
C LEU A 183 1.32 -2.69 6.17
N GLY A 184 2.63 -2.51 6.40
CA GLY A 184 3.24 -2.66 7.72
C GLY A 184 2.75 -1.67 8.75
N SER A 185 2.50 -0.42 8.36
CA SER A 185 1.98 0.60 9.27
C SER A 185 0.56 0.28 9.78
N TYR A 186 -0.31 -0.29 8.91
CA TYR A 186 -1.62 -0.77 9.34
C TYR A 186 -1.51 -1.88 10.37
N ALA A 187 -0.61 -2.84 10.14
CA ALA A 187 -0.38 -3.91 11.08
C ALA A 187 0.10 -3.34 12.44
N ASN A 188 1.09 -2.45 12.42
CA ASN A 188 1.62 -1.84 13.63
C ASN A 188 0.61 -0.94 14.37
N ALA A 189 -0.30 -0.29 13.65
CA ALA A 189 -1.32 0.59 14.23
C ALA A 189 -2.52 -0.17 14.82
N THR A 190 -2.86 -1.34 14.28
CA THR A 190 -4.09 -2.06 14.63
C THR A 190 -3.88 -3.28 15.51
N LEU A 191 -2.67 -3.84 15.54
CA LEU A 191 -2.36 -5.02 16.35
C LEU A 191 -2.05 -4.61 17.80
N PRO A 192 -2.82 -5.07 18.78
CA PRO A 192 -2.50 -4.84 20.19
C PRO A 192 -1.25 -5.62 20.62
N ALA A 193 -0.64 -5.17 21.71
CA ALA A 193 0.45 -5.90 22.33
C ALA A 193 0.00 -7.35 22.68
N GLY A 194 0.85 -8.33 22.37
CA GLY A 194 0.53 -9.75 22.61
C GLY A 194 -0.41 -10.38 21.56
N SER A 195 -0.74 -9.68 20.48
CA SER A 195 -1.53 -10.24 19.39
C SER A 195 -0.89 -11.49 18.78
N ASN A 196 -1.72 -12.37 18.19
CA ASN A 196 -1.22 -13.56 17.49
C ASN A 196 -0.44 -13.21 16.22
N ALA A 197 -0.62 -12.03 15.64
CA ALA A 197 0.05 -11.62 14.44
C ALA A 197 1.44 -11.01 14.70
N LYS A 198 2.43 -11.34 13.84
CA LYS A 198 3.79 -10.82 13.86
C LYS A 198 4.18 -10.31 12.48
N VAL A 199 4.70 -9.08 12.43
CA VAL A 199 5.27 -8.50 11.22
C VAL A 199 6.66 -9.06 10.94
N ILE A 200 6.93 -9.43 9.68
CA ILE A 200 8.25 -9.85 9.19
C ILE A 200 8.60 -9.01 7.96
N THR A 201 9.77 -8.40 8.00
CA THR A 201 10.35 -7.69 6.87
C THR A 201 11.32 -8.61 6.14
N LEU A 202 11.11 -8.81 4.84
CA LEU A 202 11.99 -9.66 4.03
C LEU A 202 13.30 -8.94 3.69
N GLN A 203 14.40 -9.69 3.67
CA GLN A 203 15.76 -9.17 3.49
C GLN A 203 16.23 -9.17 2.03
N ASP A 204 15.60 -9.97 1.14
CA ASP A 204 15.91 -9.95 -0.28
C ASP A 204 15.53 -8.62 -0.92
N TYR A 205 14.33 -8.12 -0.67
CA TYR A 205 13.90 -6.75 -0.90
C TYR A 205 12.60 -6.46 -0.14
N THR A 206 12.43 -5.20 0.24
CA THR A 206 11.20 -4.67 0.81
C THR A 206 10.74 -3.47 0.01
N HIS A 207 9.57 -3.57 -0.62
CA HIS A 207 8.95 -2.42 -1.26
C HIS A 207 8.55 -1.39 -0.22
N ILE A 208 8.90 -0.14 -0.51
CA ILE A 208 8.43 1.01 0.27
C ILE A 208 7.52 1.81 -0.65
N LEU A 209 6.24 1.76 -0.40
CA LEU A 209 5.28 2.59 -1.12
C LEU A 209 5.14 3.96 -0.47
N LEU A 210 4.60 4.90 -1.21
CA LEU A 210 4.15 6.18 -0.70
C LEU A 210 2.63 6.16 -0.52
N ARG A 211 2.18 6.65 0.62
CA ARG A 211 0.81 7.11 0.71
C ARG A 211 0.73 8.45 0.01
N THR A 212 -0.12 8.55 -0.99
CA THR A 212 -0.17 9.70 -1.90
C THR A 212 -1.46 10.49 -1.77
N ALA A 213 -1.38 11.78 -2.05
CA ALA A 213 -2.50 12.70 -2.07
C ALA A 213 -2.54 13.47 -3.39
N VAL A 214 -3.76 13.71 -3.90
CA VAL A 214 -4.06 14.55 -5.06
C VAL A 214 -5.27 15.43 -4.76
N ILE A 215 -5.36 16.59 -5.43
CA ILE A 215 -6.57 17.41 -5.45
C ILE A 215 -7.24 17.19 -6.80
N PRO A 216 -8.45 16.60 -6.85
CA PRO A 216 -9.17 16.41 -8.09
C PRO A 216 -9.53 17.71 -8.79
N ASN A 217 -9.64 17.71 -10.11
CA ASN A 217 -10.08 18.88 -10.88
C ASN A 217 -11.55 19.24 -10.60
N THR A 218 -12.32 18.33 -10.01
CA THR A 218 -13.70 18.53 -9.57
C THR A 218 -13.84 19.07 -8.14
N ALA A 219 -12.71 19.34 -7.44
CA ALA A 219 -12.71 19.84 -6.06
C ALA A 219 -13.51 21.17 -5.97
N GLN A 220 -14.44 21.23 -5.00
CA GLN A 220 -15.23 22.43 -4.76
C GLN A 220 -14.52 23.46 -3.90
N ASN A 221 -13.62 22.96 -3.01
CA ASN A 221 -12.85 23.79 -2.08
C ASN A 221 -11.35 23.49 -2.21
N PHE A 222 -10.76 23.89 -3.35
CA PHE A 222 -9.35 23.72 -3.63
C PHE A 222 -8.44 24.15 -2.48
N SER A 223 -8.70 25.36 -1.93
CA SER A 223 -7.91 25.93 -0.83
C SER A 223 -7.99 25.10 0.46
N SER A 224 -9.11 24.43 0.70
CA SER A 224 -9.26 23.54 1.86
C SER A 224 -8.46 22.25 1.64
N GLY A 225 -8.56 21.64 0.46
CA GLY A 225 -7.74 20.48 0.08
C GLY A 225 -6.24 20.80 0.16
N GLN A 226 -5.83 21.95 -0.38
CA GLN A 226 -4.45 22.44 -0.32
C GLN A 226 -3.97 22.65 1.13
N ALA A 227 -4.80 23.25 1.99
CA ALA A 227 -4.43 23.48 3.38
C ALA A 227 -4.18 22.17 4.12
N PHE A 228 -5.00 21.14 3.90
CA PHE A 228 -4.79 19.84 4.53
C PHE A 228 -3.61 19.10 3.91
N LEU A 229 -3.40 19.16 2.60
CA LEU A 229 -2.20 18.63 1.94
C LEU A 229 -0.93 19.25 2.51
N ASN A 230 -0.87 20.59 2.62
CA ASN A 230 0.27 21.30 3.19
C ASN A 230 0.55 20.88 4.63
N PHE A 231 -0.49 20.69 5.43
CA PHE A 231 -0.34 20.16 6.78
C PHE A 231 0.29 18.75 6.78
N LEU A 232 -0.17 17.84 5.90
CA LEU A 232 0.38 16.48 5.81
C LEU A 232 1.87 16.45 5.47
N ILE A 233 2.35 17.39 4.66
CA ILE A 233 3.75 17.45 4.21
C ILE A 233 4.62 18.43 5.03
N SER A 234 4.04 19.20 5.96
CA SER A 234 4.77 20.08 6.86
C SER A 234 5.54 19.29 7.92
N ASP A 235 6.56 19.89 8.54
CA ASP A 235 7.33 19.26 9.61
C ASP A 235 6.45 18.82 10.78
N ASP A 236 5.47 19.65 11.15
CA ASP A 236 4.48 19.32 12.18
C ASP A 236 3.61 18.13 11.79
N GLY A 237 3.08 18.14 10.57
CA GLY A 237 2.26 17.04 10.04
C GLY A 237 3.05 15.73 9.96
N GLN A 238 4.29 15.79 9.49
CA GLN A 238 5.22 14.64 9.44
C GLN A 238 5.51 14.07 10.84
N SER A 239 5.73 14.93 11.83
CA SER A 239 5.91 14.51 13.22
C SER A 239 4.66 13.82 13.79
N ILE A 240 3.45 14.35 13.49
CA ILE A 240 2.19 13.76 13.92
C ILE A 240 1.92 12.43 13.23
N LEU A 241 2.20 12.33 11.94
CA LEU A 241 2.10 11.07 11.16
C LEU A 241 2.96 9.98 11.81
N ASP A 242 4.22 10.27 12.07
CA ASP A 242 5.18 9.30 12.61
C ASP A 242 4.84 8.91 14.06
N GLN A 243 4.65 9.88 14.94
CA GLN A 243 4.54 9.63 16.37
C GLN A 243 3.13 9.22 16.82
N LYS A 244 2.10 9.90 16.30
CA LYS A 244 0.70 9.69 16.75
C LYS A 244 -0.09 8.75 15.85
N ALA A 245 0.12 8.78 14.54
CA ALA A 245 -0.62 7.96 13.58
C ALA A 245 0.08 6.64 13.24
N LYS A 246 1.33 6.45 13.66
CA LYS A 246 2.18 5.29 13.32
C LYS A 246 2.32 5.09 11.81
N LEU A 247 2.28 6.20 11.07
CA LEU A 247 2.55 6.28 9.64
C LEU A 247 3.95 6.88 9.46
N PRO A 248 4.96 6.10 9.05
CA PRO A 248 6.32 6.59 8.93
C PRO A 248 6.42 7.83 8.05
N ALA A 249 7.04 8.87 8.56
CA ALA A 249 7.28 10.11 7.84
C ALA A 249 8.22 9.89 6.64
N LEU A 250 8.24 10.84 5.69
CA LEU A 250 9.10 10.75 4.49
C LEU A 250 10.60 10.65 4.81
N ASN A 251 11.02 11.17 5.99
CA ASN A 251 12.39 11.13 6.49
C ASN A 251 12.60 10.11 7.63
N ASN A 252 11.67 9.15 7.80
CA ASN A 252 11.76 8.16 8.88
C ASN A 252 13.05 7.35 8.79
N SER A 253 13.85 7.39 9.87
CA SER A 253 15.18 6.77 9.94
C SER A 253 15.12 5.24 9.90
N ASP A 254 14.11 4.62 10.51
CA ASP A 254 13.98 3.16 10.57
C ASP A 254 13.74 2.60 9.18
N ILE A 255 12.83 3.25 8.41
CA ILE A 255 12.62 2.90 7.00
C ILE A 255 13.89 3.14 6.18
N ALA A 256 14.62 4.23 6.45
CA ALA A 256 15.87 4.53 5.75
C ALA A 256 16.96 3.47 5.99
N GLN A 257 16.93 2.78 7.13
CA GLN A 257 17.90 1.75 7.52
C GLN A 257 17.51 0.32 7.10
N LEU A 258 16.29 0.10 6.60
CA LEU A 258 15.88 -1.23 6.13
C LEU A 258 16.83 -1.75 5.06
N ALA A 259 17.33 -2.96 5.26
CA ALA A 259 18.15 -3.65 4.27
C ALA A 259 17.34 -3.86 2.96
N ASN A 260 18.01 -3.65 1.83
CA ASN A 260 17.42 -3.90 0.50
C ASN A 260 16.05 -3.24 0.25
N ARG A 261 15.82 -2.06 0.85
CA ARG A 261 14.63 -1.27 0.58
C ARG A 261 14.54 -0.90 -0.90
N LYS A 262 13.33 -1.02 -1.46
CA LYS A 262 13.01 -0.66 -2.84
C LYS A 262 11.87 0.36 -2.85
N PRO A 263 12.19 1.66 -2.76
CA PRO A 263 11.18 2.70 -2.85
C PRO A 263 10.49 2.66 -4.21
N ILE A 264 9.17 2.59 -4.20
CA ILE A 264 8.36 2.77 -5.40
C ILE A 264 8.32 4.27 -5.66
N ARG A 265 8.88 4.70 -6.78
CA ARG A 265 8.99 6.12 -7.14
C ARG A 265 7.73 6.61 -7.84
N LEU A 266 7.35 7.86 -7.59
CA LEU A 266 6.31 8.53 -8.37
C LEU A 266 6.90 8.98 -9.71
N ASP A 267 6.74 8.14 -10.73
CA ASP A 267 7.15 8.44 -12.10
C ASP A 267 6.24 7.76 -13.12
N SER A 268 6.42 8.11 -14.40
CA SER A 268 5.62 7.56 -15.51
C SER A 268 5.79 6.05 -15.70
N GLY A 269 6.83 5.44 -15.14
CA GLY A 269 7.04 3.99 -15.17
C GLY A 269 5.92 3.21 -14.47
N LEU A 270 5.18 3.84 -13.56
CA LEU A 270 4.01 3.23 -12.93
C LEU A 270 2.83 3.04 -13.89
N LEU A 271 2.76 3.80 -14.99
CA LEU A 271 1.71 3.68 -15.99
C LEU A 271 1.88 2.46 -16.90
N VAL A 272 3.08 1.88 -16.96
CA VAL A 272 3.41 0.79 -17.89
C VAL A 272 2.48 -0.41 -17.74
N PHE A 273 2.19 -0.81 -16.50
CA PHE A 273 1.29 -1.94 -16.22
C PHE A 273 -0.20 -1.54 -16.19
N LEU A 274 -0.52 -0.25 -16.34
CA LEU A 274 -1.90 0.22 -16.52
C LEU A 274 -2.31 0.28 -18.00
N ASP A 275 -1.35 0.09 -18.94
CA ASP A 275 -1.69 -0.18 -20.34
C ASP A 275 -2.63 -1.39 -20.44
N ARG A 276 -3.67 -1.26 -21.26
CA ARG A 276 -4.74 -2.27 -21.33
C ARG A 276 -4.24 -3.67 -21.65
N LEU A 277 -3.34 -3.79 -22.63
CA LEU A 277 -2.83 -5.10 -23.06
C LEU A 277 -1.89 -5.70 -22.04
N LYS A 278 -0.99 -4.89 -21.49
CA LYS A 278 -0.06 -5.32 -20.43
C LYS A 278 -0.81 -5.73 -19.16
N LYS A 279 -1.83 -4.97 -18.78
CA LYS A 279 -2.67 -5.30 -17.63
C LYS A 279 -3.39 -6.63 -17.84
N GLN A 280 -3.98 -6.84 -19.01
CA GLN A 280 -4.66 -8.10 -19.34
C GLN A 280 -3.70 -9.28 -19.33
N SER A 281 -2.53 -9.16 -19.97
CA SER A 281 -1.49 -10.19 -19.96
C SER A 281 -1.03 -10.52 -18.54
N PHE A 282 -0.70 -9.50 -17.73
CA PHE A 282 -0.26 -9.69 -16.35
C PHE A 282 -1.32 -10.40 -15.51
N LEU A 283 -2.58 -9.99 -15.59
CA LEU A 283 -3.66 -10.63 -14.84
C LEU A 283 -3.88 -12.08 -15.26
N SER A 284 -3.79 -12.37 -16.57
CA SER A 284 -3.88 -13.75 -17.06
C SER A 284 -2.74 -14.64 -16.55
N GLU A 285 -1.51 -14.13 -16.53
CA GLU A 285 -0.36 -14.85 -15.96
C GLU A 285 -0.50 -15.06 -14.45
N TRP A 286 -1.00 -14.02 -13.75
CA TRP A 286 -1.24 -14.08 -12.33
C TRP A 286 -2.34 -15.10 -11.97
N ASP A 287 -3.44 -15.13 -12.74
CA ASP A 287 -4.52 -16.11 -12.57
C ASP A 287 -3.99 -17.54 -12.78
N ALA A 288 -3.23 -17.76 -13.84
CA ALA A 288 -2.62 -19.06 -14.11
C ALA A 288 -1.67 -19.54 -12.98
N ALA A 289 -0.92 -18.61 -12.37
CA ALA A 289 0.00 -18.93 -11.29
C ALA A 289 -0.71 -19.17 -9.95
N LEU A 290 -1.65 -18.31 -9.57
CA LEU A 290 -2.21 -18.31 -8.22
C LEU A 290 -3.58 -19.01 -8.12
N ILE A 291 -4.47 -18.86 -9.10
CA ILE A 291 -5.81 -19.46 -9.08
C ILE A 291 -5.75 -20.91 -9.57
N GLN A 292 -4.89 -21.20 -10.55
CA GLN A 292 -4.63 -22.55 -11.09
C GLN A 292 -5.90 -23.32 -11.52
N ASN A 293 -6.77 -22.64 -12.27
CA ASN A 293 -7.98 -23.24 -12.87
C ASN A 293 -7.62 -24.16 -14.03
#